data_d374372fc5c95d0db559a77f85a991f3
#
_entry.id   d374372fc5c95d0db559a77f85a991f3
#
_cell.length_a   1.000
_cell.length_b   1.000
_cell.length_c   1.000
_cell.angle_alpha   90.00
_cell.angle_beta   90.00
_cell.angle_gamma   90.00
#
_symmetry.space_group_name_H-M   'P 1'
#
loop_
_entity.id
_entity.type
_entity.pdbx_description
1 polymer ?
#
loop_
_entity_poly.entity_id
_entity_poly.type
_entity_poly.pdbx_seq_one_letter_code
_entity_poly.pdbx_strand_id
1 'polypeptide(L)'
;MQRITLALSLLALALAPTACGKKDKQSKNPDEASESDKDPLEELKGIPVAIQAEVDMVLQPINDVDVVIEQISTMSGRLGIDAKGLTSMASASLTDGKVEVNVDISAEAKAEVQALLETVKGIGIGLKEMPSRVPVATKNIVGHGAKAVALVAQLTAKYQAKLSSPFTKADEKLKIQGELDMVVKLDADIKGTVGDAKTTVMALPAKGTEALAKITAAFSAG
;
A
#
# COMPACT_ATOMS: atom_id res chain seq x y z
N MET A 1 -24.37 21.78 -2.56
CA MET A 1 -23.66 21.53 -3.82
C MET A 1 -22.18 21.82 -3.60
N GLN A 2 -21.40 20.83 -3.20
CA GLN A 2 -19.96 20.96 -2.97
C GLN A 2 -19.24 20.17 -4.08
N ARG A 3 -18.51 20.90 -4.93
CA ARG A 3 -17.74 20.32 -6.03
C ARG A 3 -16.46 19.71 -5.46
N ILE A 4 -16.37 18.38 -5.45
CA ILE A 4 -15.14 17.65 -5.15
C ILE A 4 -14.34 17.57 -6.44
N THR A 5 -13.25 18.33 -6.49
CA THR A 5 -12.27 18.30 -7.58
C THR A 5 -11.31 17.15 -7.31
N LEU A 6 -11.43 16.05 -8.03
CA LEU A 6 -10.47 14.94 -8.05
C LEU A 6 -9.23 15.39 -8.80
N ALA A 7 -8.12 15.59 -8.09
CA ALA A 7 -6.81 15.83 -8.67
C ALA A 7 -6.19 14.48 -9.08
N LEU A 8 -6.13 14.23 -10.39
CA LEU A 8 -5.44 13.11 -11.00
C LEU A 8 -3.93 13.41 -10.96
N SER A 9 -3.18 12.78 -10.05
CA SER A 9 -1.72 12.86 -10.03
C SER A 9 -1.14 11.86 -11.02
N LEU A 10 -0.78 12.33 -12.21
CA LEU A 10 0.04 11.60 -13.17
C LEU A 10 1.46 11.46 -12.62
N LEU A 11 1.86 10.25 -12.26
CA LEU A 11 3.24 9.91 -11.93
C LEU A 11 4.01 9.62 -13.23
N ALA A 12 4.75 10.61 -13.72
CA ALA A 12 5.64 10.44 -14.87
C ALA A 12 6.91 9.69 -14.45
N LEU A 13 7.09 8.48 -14.96
CA LEU A 13 8.31 7.70 -14.83
C LEU A 13 9.34 8.23 -15.82
N ALA A 14 10.33 8.98 -15.35
CA ALA A 14 11.46 9.45 -16.15
C ALA A 14 12.54 8.35 -16.22
N LEU A 15 12.69 7.74 -17.40
CA LEU A 15 13.83 6.93 -17.78
C LEU A 15 15.01 7.87 -18.14
N ALA A 16 16.10 7.81 -17.39
CA ALA A 16 17.35 8.48 -17.73
C ALA A 16 18.36 7.46 -18.33
N PRO A 17 19.07 7.83 -19.42
CA PRO A 17 20.01 6.94 -20.06
C PRO A 17 21.38 6.93 -19.38
N THR A 18 21.95 5.74 -19.31
CA THR A 18 23.32 5.42 -18.90
C THR A 18 24.36 6.10 -19.81
N ALA A 19 25.29 6.84 -19.21
CA ALA A 19 26.53 7.26 -19.85
C ALA A 19 27.74 6.59 -19.19
N CYS A 20 28.50 5.85 -20.00
CA CYS A 20 29.77 5.24 -19.65
C CYS A 20 30.87 6.28 -19.40
N GLY A 21 31.62 6.13 -18.31
CA GLY A 21 32.89 6.79 -18.06
C GLY A 21 33.86 5.85 -17.33
N LYS A 22 35.03 5.60 -17.95
CA LYS A 22 36.08 4.66 -17.54
C LYS A 22 37.02 5.23 -16.47
N LYS A 23 37.56 4.28 -15.64
CA LYS A 23 38.84 4.26 -14.86
C LYS A 23 38.86 5.12 -13.58
N ASP A 24 39.19 4.57 -12.41
CA ASP A 24 40.44 3.90 -12.03
C ASP A 24 40.26 2.97 -10.82
N LYS A 25 41.18 2.01 -10.71
CA LYS A 25 41.27 0.96 -9.70
C LYS A 25 41.66 1.53 -8.33
N GLN A 26 40.85 1.28 -7.31
CA GLN A 26 41.37 1.09 -5.95
C GLN A 26 40.53 0.03 -5.23
N SER A 27 41.20 -1.06 -4.86
CA SER A 27 40.69 -2.18 -4.08
C SER A 27 40.11 -1.66 -2.74
N LYS A 28 38.80 -1.80 -2.56
CA LYS A 28 38.15 -1.77 -1.24
C LYS A 28 37.23 -2.97 -1.15
N ASN A 29 37.28 -3.61 0.02
CA ASN A 29 36.54 -4.79 0.42
C ASN A 29 35.05 -4.70 0.04
N PRO A 30 34.42 -5.80 -0.47
CA PRO A 30 33.02 -5.80 -0.86
C PRO A 30 32.06 -6.25 0.27
N ASP A 31 32.26 -5.80 1.51
CA ASP A 31 31.41 -6.16 2.67
C ASP A 31 31.08 -4.97 3.58
N GLU A 32 30.75 -3.82 2.98
CA GLU A 32 29.97 -2.78 3.68
C GLU A 32 28.92 -2.28 2.73
N ALA A 33 27.79 -3.02 2.67
CA ALA A 33 26.55 -2.49 2.18
C ALA A 33 26.22 -1.24 3.00
N SER A 34 26.21 -0.07 2.36
CA SER A 34 25.82 1.19 2.95
C SER A 34 24.39 1.07 3.50
N GLU A 35 24.27 0.71 4.77
CA GLU A 35 23.07 1.02 5.54
C GLU A 35 22.87 2.53 5.43
N SER A 36 21.74 2.91 4.91
CA SER A 36 21.41 4.31 4.64
C SER A 36 21.60 5.12 5.93
N ASP A 37 22.28 6.27 5.82
CA ASP A 37 22.46 7.31 6.86
C ASP A 37 21.13 7.98 7.30
N LYS A 38 20.06 7.20 7.45
CA LYS A 38 18.79 7.71 7.98
C LYS A 38 18.90 7.85 9.48
N ASP A 39 18.50 8.99 10.01
CA ASP A 39 18.38 9.19 11.45
C ASP A 39 17.46 8.11 12.03
N PRO A 40 17.92 7.30 13.01
CA PRO A 40 17.12 6.25 13.63
C PRO A 40 15.78 6.72 14.20
N LEU A 41 15.68 7.99 14.62
CA LEU A 41 14.44 8.57 15.10
C LEU A 41 13.44 8.81 13.95
N GLU A 42 13.91 9.31 12.80
CA GLU A 42 13.07 9.47 11.63
C GLU A 42 12.65 8.12 11.04
N GLU A 43 13.53 7.13 11.10
CA GLU A 43 13.19 5.77 10.71
C GLU A 43 12.11 5.18 11.61
N LEU A 44 12.20 5.35 12.92
CA LEU A 44 11.19 4.92 13.88
C LEU A 44 9.84 5.58 13.63
N LYS A 45 9.80 6.89 13.33
CA LYS A 45 8.58 7.62 12.99
C LYS A 45 7.92 7.12 11.69
N GLY A 46 8.69 6.57 10.77
CA GLY A 46 8.18 6.03 9.50
C GLY A 46 7.52 4.65 9.64
N ILE A 47 7.75 3.92 10.72
CA ILE A 47 7.26 2.54 10.89
C ILE A 47 5.72 2.44 10.86
N PRO A 48 4.94 3.28 11.54
CA PRO A 48 3.48 3.20 11.46
C PRO A 48 2.95 3.33 10.03
N VAL A 49 3.54 4.21 9.23
CA VAL A 49 3.17 4.39 7.80
C VAL A 49 3.50 3.15 7.00
N ALA A 50 4.66 2.52 7.24
CA ALA A 50 5.04 1.27 6.58
C ALA A 50 4.09 0.12 6.93
N ILE A 51 3.67 0.02 8.19
CA ILE A 51 2.68 -0.96 8.64
C ILE A 51 1.33 -0.73 7.95
N GLN A 52 0.87 0.53 7.88
CA GLN A 52 -0.38 0.87 7.22
C GLN A 52 -0.35 0.53 5.73
N ALA A 53 0.77 0.76 5.04
CA ALA A 53 0.94 0.40 3.64
C ALA A 53 0.79 -1.11 3.38
N GLU A 54 1.26 -1.96 4.30
CA GLU A 54 1.06 -3.42 4.21
C GLU A 54 -0.43 -3.81 4.35
N VAL A 55 -1.16 -3.14 5.23
CA VAL A 55 -2.62 -3.34 5.38
C VAL A 55 -3.35 -2.89 4.13
N ASP A 56 -3.05 -1.69 3.62
CA ASP A 56 -3.72 -1.08 2.47
C ASP A 56 -3.51 -1.91 1.20
N MET A 57 -2.32 -2.47 1.00
CA MET A 57 -1.99 -3.34 -0.14
C MET A 57 -2.90 -4.57 -0.21
N VAL A 58 -3.23 -5.18 0.95
CA VAL A 58 -4.12 -6.35 1.00
C VAL A 58 -5.59 -5.93 0.95
N LEU A 59 -5.93 -4.76 1.51
CA LEU A 59 -7.30 -4.25 1.58
C LEU A 59 -7.80 -3.65 0.25
N GLN A 60 -6.90 -3.15 -0.59
CA GLN A 60 -7.23 -2.43 -1.81
C GLN A 60 -8.25 -3.15 -2.70
N PRO A 61 -8.10 -4.46 -3.04
CA PRO A 61 -9.09 -5.14 -3.89
C PRO A 61 -10.51 -5.15 -3.31
N ILE A 62 -10.65 -5.13 -1.98
CA ILE A 62 -11.97 -5.06 -1.32
C ILE A 62 -12.57 -3.66 -1.50
N ASN A 63 -11.79 -2.62 -1.29
CA ASN A 63 -12.23 -1.23 -1.40
C ASN A 63 -12.63 -0.88 -2.83
N ASP A 64 -11.96 -1.47 -3.83
CA ASP A 64 -12.19 -1.20 -5.24
C ASP A 64 -13.49 -1.84 -5.77
N VAL A 65 -14.09 -2.82 -5.04
CA VAL A 65 -15.31 -3.52 -5.47
C VAL A 65 -16.48 -2.54 -5.66
N ASP A 66 -16.75 -1.68 -4.68
CA ASP A 66 -17.87 -0.76 -4.75
C ASP A 66 -17.68 0.30 -5.84
N VAL A 67 -16.44 0.78 -5.98
CA VAL A 67 -16.06 1.74 -7.01
C VAL A 67 -16.31 1.16 -8.41
N VAL A 68 -15.93 -0.08 -8.64
CA VAL A 68 -16.12 -0.75 -9.94
C VAL A 68 -17.59 -1.03 -10.25
N ILE A 69 -18.38 -1.46 -9.27
CA ILE A 69 -19.82 -1.66 -9.46
C ILE A 69 -20.50 -0.35 -9.88
N GLU A 70 -20.16 0.77 -9.23
CA GLU A 70 -20.66 2.09 -9.59
C GLU A 70 -20.18 2.53 -10.99
N GLN A 71 -18.92 2.30 -11.32
CA GLN A 71 -18.37 2.63 -12.64
C GLN A 71 -19.08 1.87 -13.76
N ILE A 72 -19.38 0.58 -13.59
CA ILE A 72 -20.11 -0.23 -14.57
C ILE A 72 -21.51 0.34 -14.78
N SER A 73 -22.24 0.66 -13.70
CA SER A 73 -23.57 1.26 -13.78
C SER A 73 -23.57 2.60 -14.49
N THR A 74 -22.62 3.47 -14.14
CA THR A 74 -22.49 4.82 -14.75
C THR A 74 -22.07 4.75 -16.21
N MET A 75 -21.14 3.84 -16.55
CA MET A 75 -20.62 3.69 -17.91
C MET A 75 -21.70 3.17 -18.86
N SER A 76 -22.54 2.24 -18.44
CA SER A 76 -23.68 1.74 -19.21
C SER A 76 -24.57 2.89 -19.64
N GLY A 77 -25.00 3.78 -18.72
CA GLY A 77 -25.82 4.93 -19.04
C GLY A 77 -25.14 5.97 -19.94
N ARG A 78 -23.85 6.25 -19.71
CA ARG A 78 -23.08 7.28 -20.44
C ARG A 78 -22.73 6.87 -21.87
N LEU A 79 -22.37 5.62 -22.09
CA LEU A 79 -21.97 5.13 -23.42
C LEU A 79 -23.09 4.53 -24.23
N GLY A 80 -24.31 4.44 -23.67
CA GLY A 80 -25.47 3.82 -24.33
C GLY A 80 -25.28 2.31 -24.54
N ILE A 81 -24.39 1.68 -23.77
CA ILE A 81 -24.16 0.24 -23.81
C ILE A 81 -25.27 -0.43 -22.97
N ASP A 82 -25.82 -1.54 -23.47
CA ASP A 82 -26.74 -2.33 -22.68
C ASP A 82 -26.10 -2.79 -21.38
N ALA A 83 -26.75 -2.48 -20.26
CA ALA A 83 -26.22 -2.80 -18.91
C ALA A 83 -25.92 -4.28 -18.78
N LYS A 84 -26.78 -5.15 -19.32
CA LYS A 84 -26.62 -6.60 -19.31
C LYS A 84 -25.41 -7.06 -20.10
N GLY A 85 -25.12 -6.45 -21.24
CA GLY A 85 -23.94 -6.73 -22.03
C GLY A 85 -22.66 -6.35 -21.28
N LEU A 86 -22.63 -5.18 -20.63
CA LEU A 86 -21.46 -4.71 -19.87
C LEU A 86 -21.22 -5.54 -18.62
N THR A 87 -22.26 -5.91 -17.87
CA THR A 87 -22.14 -6.79 -16.69
C THR A 87 -21.72 -8.21 -17.06
N SER A 88 -22.16 -8.72 -18.19
CA SER A 88 -21.72 -10.02 -18.71
C SER A 88 -20.23 -10.04 -19.06
N MET A 89 -19.73 -8.99 -19.72
CA MET A 89 -18.29 -8.81 -19.99
C MET A 89 -17.49 -8.68 -18.71
N ALA A 90 -18.00 -7.92 -17.73
CA ALA A 90 -17.35 -7.76 -16.43
C ALA A 90 -17.28 -9.10 -15.66
N SER A 91 -18.36 -9.90 -15.67
CA SER A 91 -18.39 -11.22 -15.07
C SER A 91 -17.36 -12.18 -15.70
N ALA A 92 -17.26 -12.18 -17.04
CA ALA A 92 -16.27 -12.98 -17.76
C ALA A 92 -14.84 -12.50 -17.43
N SER A 93 -14.60 -11.19 -17.34
CA SER A 93 -13.30 -10.62 -16.95
C SER A 93 -12.90 -11.04 -15.53
N LEU A 94 -13.87 -11.11 -14.61
CA LEU A 94 -13.66 -11.53 -13.22
C LEU A 94 -13.22 -13.02 -13.11
N THR A 95 -13.73 -13.88 -14.00
CA THR A 95 -13.51 -15.32 -13.96
C THR A 95 -12.36 -15.78 -14.85
N ASP A 96 -12.35 -15.39 -16.12
CA ASP A 96 -11.50 -15.96 -17.16
C ASP A 96 -10.34 -15.05 -17.57
N GLY A 97 -10.38 -13.77 -17.19
CA GLY A 97 -9.30 -12.82 -17.37
C GLY A 97 -9.01 -12.36 -18.80
N LYS A 98 -9.78 -12.81 -19.80
CA LYS A 98 -9.70 -12.33 -21.17
C LYS A 98 -11.10 -12.02 -21.67
N VAL A 99 -11.36 -10.75 -21.93
CA VAL A 99 -12.62 -10.30 -22.51
C VAL A 99 -12.33 -9.38 -23.68
N GLU A 100 -12.88 -9.70 -24.84
CA GLU A 100 -12.90 -8.82 -26.00
C GLU A 100 -14.14 -7.95 -25.96
N VAL A 101 -13.95 -6.65 -26.19
CA VAL A 101 -15.06 -5.69 -26.26
C VAL A 101 -15.66 -5.73 -27.68
N ASN A 102 -16.63 -6.64 -27.88
CA ASN A 102 -17.35 -6.82 -29.14
C ASN A 102 -18.67 -6.04 -29.15
N VAL A 103 -18.58 -4.72 -28.96
CA VAL A 103 -19.73 -3.80 -29.00
C VAL A 103 -19.48 -2.76 -30.09
N ASP A 104 -20.54 -2.37 -30.79
CA ASP A 104 -20.48 -1.33 -31.83
C ASP A 104 -20.54 0.07 -31.20
N ILE A 105 -19.40 0.53 -30.73
CA ILE A 105 -19.17 1.82 -30.05
C ILE A 105 -17.89 2.47 -30.60
N SER A 106 -17.68 3.77 -30.27
CA SER A 106 -16.50 4.49 -30.71
C SER A 106 -15.19 3.85 -30.17
N ALA A 107 -14.08 4.13 -30.81
CA ALA A 107 -12.76 3.61 -30.38
C ALA A 107 -12.42 4.08 -28.95
N GLU A 108 -12.74 5.31 -28.61
CA GLU A 108 -12.54 5.88 -27.26
C GLU A 108 -13.39 5.15 -26.23
N ALA A 109 -14.67 4.88 -26.54
CA ALA A 109 -15.56 4.13 -25.64
C ALA A 109 -15.08 2.68 -25.45
N LYS A 110 -14.58 2.02 -26.51
CA LYS A 110 -13.96 0.69 -26.39
C LYS A 110 -12.75 0.70 -25.46
N ALA A 111 -11.89 1.70 -25.55
CA ALA A 111 -10.72 1.83 -24.68
C ALA A 111 -11.13 2.03 -23.21
N GLU A 112 -12.17 2.82 -22.94
CA GLU A 112 -12.68 3.00 -21.57
C GLU A 112 -13.28 1.70 -21.00
N VAL A 113 -14.09 0.99 -21.79
CA VAL A 113 -14.63 -0.32 -21.39
C VAL A 113 -13.50 -1.32 -21.12
N GLN A 114 -12.51 -1.38 -22.00
CA GLN A 114 -11.36 -2.28 -21.82
C GLN A 114 -10.59 -1.96 -20.52
N ALA A 115 -10.34 -0.69 -20.23
CA ALA A 115 -9.67 -0.28 -18.99
C ALA A 115 -10.49 -0.69 -17.75
N LEU A 116 -11.80 -0.53 -17.80
CA LEU A 116 -12.69 -0.97 -16.72
C LEU A 116 -12.62 -2.50 -16.52
N LEU A 117 -12.66 -3.27 -17.61
CA LEU A 117 -12.58 -4.74 -17.56
C LEU A 117 -11.23 -5.23 -17.02
N GLU A 118 -10.12 -4.56 -17.35
CA GLU A 118 -8.81 -4.86 -16.74
C GLU A 118 -8.80 -4.54 -15.25
N THR A 119 -9.49 -3.47 -14.81
CA THR A 119 -9.65 -3.17 -13.37
C THR A 119 -10.46 -4.28 -12.67
N VAL A 120 -11.58 -4.71 -13.24
CA VAL A 120 -12.40 -5.83 -12.72
C VAL A 120 -11.57 -7.10 -12.58
N LYS A 121 -10.78 -7.43 -13.60
CA LYS A 121 -9.86 -8.55 -13.58
C LYS A 121 -8.83 -8.44 -12.47
N GLY A 122 -8.21 -7.27 -12.31
CA GLY A 122 -7.24 -6.99 -11.25
C GLY A 122 -7.84 -7.21 -9.86
N ILE A 123 -9.08 -6.73 -9.63
CA ILE A 123 -9.82 -6.96 -8.39
C ILE A 123 -10.07 -8.47 -8.18
N GLY A 124 -10.54 -9.18 -9.21
CA GLY A 124 -10.79 -10.62 -9.13
C GLY A 124 -9.55 -11.43 -8.76
N ILE A 125 -8.40 -11.10 -9.37
CA ILE A 125 -7.10 -11.71 -9.03
C ILE A 125 -6.73 -11.35 -7.59
N GLY A 126 -6.81 -10.09 -7.22
CA GLY A 126 -6.46 -9.61 -5.87
C GLY A 126 -7.28 -10.29 -4.77
N LEU A 127 -8.59 -10.45 -4.98
CA LEU A 127 -9.48 -11.14 -4.04
C LEU A 127 -9.17 -12.65 -3.94
N LYS A 128 -8.88 -13.31 -5.07
CA LYS A 128 -8.50 -14.75 -5.10
C LYS A 128 -7.13 -15.01 -4.45
N GLU A 129 -6.18 -14.08 -4.61
CA GLU A 129 -4.85 -14.18 -4.04
C GLU A 129 -4.75 -13.71 -2.58
N MET A 130 -5.79 -13.11 -2.04
CA MET A 130 -5.79 -12.57 -0.67
C MET A 130 -5.36 -13.60 0.40
N PRO A 131 -5.80 -14.87 0.37
CA PRO A 131 -5.34 -15.86 1.34
C PRO A 131 -3.83 -16.10 1.32
N SER A 132 -3.16 -15.92 0.18
CA SER A 132 -1.71 -16.05 0.05
C SER A 132 -0.96 -14.75 0.41
N ARG A 133 -1.58 -13.58 0.22
CA ARG A 133 -1.00 -12.28 0.55
C ARG A 133 -1.02 -11.98 2.05
N VAL A 134 -2.06 -12.45 2.76
CA VAL A 134 -2.21 -12.23 4.22
C VAL A 134 -1.02 -12.71 5.04
N PRO A 135 -0.48 -13.93 4.85
CA PRO A 135 0.71 -14.37 5.58
C PRO A 135 1.94 -13.50 5.32
N VAL A 136 2.11 -13.03 4.08
CA VAL A 136 3.23 -12.16 3.69
C VAL A 136 3.12 -10.81 4.38
N ALA A 137 1.96 -10.14 4.28
CA ALA A 137 1.72 -8.87 4.95
C ALA A 137 1.86 -9.00 6.48
N THR A 138 1.34 -10.08 7.08
CA THR A 138 1.50 -10.35 8.52
C THR A 138 2.97 -10.48 8.91
N LYS A 139 3.79 -11.18 8.10
CA LYS A 139 5.24 -11.30 8.34
C LYS A 139 5.93 -9.94 8.25
N ASN A 140 5.59 -9.13 7.25
CA ASN A 140 6.16 -7.80 7.08
C ASN A 140 5.78 -6.88 8.25
N ILE A 141 4.51 -6.86 8.67
CA ILE A 141 4.03 -6.09 9.84
C ILE A 141 4.82 -6.48 11.11
N VAL A 142 5.01 -7.78 11.34
CA VAL A 142 5.82 -8.27 12.47
C VAL A 142 7.28 -7.83 12.33
N GLY A 143 7.84 -7.87 11.11
CA GLY A 143 9.18 -7.39 10.79
C GLY A 143 9.36 -5.90 11.11
N HIS A 144 8.40 -5.06 10.72
CA HIS A 144 8.39 -3.63 11.09
C HIS A 144 8.35 -3.43 12.61
N GLY A 145 7.53 -4.22 13.33
CA GLY A 145 7.49 -4.20 14.79
C GLY A 145 8.82 -4.59 15.43
N ALA A 146 9.47 -5.64 14.94
CA ALA A 146 10.80 -6.05 15.43
C ALA A 146 11.87 -4.97 15.17
N LYS A 147 11.83 -4.32 14.00
CA LYS A 147 12.69 -3.19 13.67
C LYS A 147 12.47 -2.01 14.62
N ALA A 148 11.21 -1.69 14.94
CA ALA A 148 10.89 -0.66 15.92
C ALA A 148 11.52 -0.94 17.28
N VAL A 149 11.40 -2.16 17.80
CA VAL A 149 12.00 -2.57 19.07
C VAL A 149 13.51 -2.34 19.07
N ALA A 150 14.21 -2.71 17.99
CA ALA A 150 15.64 -2.50 17.85
C ALA A 150 16.03 -1.01 17.84
N LEU A 151 15.28 -0.18 17.08
CA LEU A 151 15.50 1.27 17.02
C LEU A 151 15.23 1.95 18.37
N VAL A 152 14.16 1.56 19.06
CA VAL A 152 13.82 2.06 20.40
C VAL A 152 14.95 1.74 21.39
N ALA A 153 15.48 0.51 21.39
CA ALA A 153 16.59 0.11 22.24
C ALA A 153 17.85 0.95 21.94
N GLN A 154 18.19 1.13 20.66
CA GLN A 154 19.33 1.92 20.22
C GLN A 154 19.21 3.39 20.65
N LEU A 155 18.05 4.03 20.39
CA LEU A 155 17.79 5.43 20.73
C LEU A 155 17.80 5.62 22.25
N THR A 156 17.16 4.73 22.99
CA THR A 156 17.14 4.78 24.47
C THR A 156 18.54 4.72 25.03
N ALA A 157 19.38 3.77 24.58
CA ALA A 157 20.77 3.68 25.02
C ALA A 157 21.56 4.96 24.67
N LYS A 158 21.43 5.48 23.46
CA LYS A 158 22.06 6.71 22.98
C LYS A 158 21.68 7.92 23.85
N TYR A 159 20.40 8.09 24.13
CA TYR A 159 19.90 9.24 24.92
C TYR A 159 20.26 9.11 26.39
N GLN A 160 20.17 7.94 26.99
CA GLN A 160 20.62 7.70 28.37
C GLN A 160 22.11 7.98 28.56
N ALA A 161 22.96 7.54 27.62
CA ALA A 161 24.38 7.85 27.66
C ALA A 161 24.66 9.35 27.63
N LYS A 162 23.93 10.10 26.79
CA LYS A 162 24.05 11.56 26.73
C LYS A 162 23.55 12.24 28.01
N LEU A 163 22.42 11.80 28.59
CA LEU A 163 21.87 12.34 29.85
C LEU A 163 22.84 12.12 31.03
N SER A 164 23.53 10.98 31.05
CA SER A 164 24.50 10.63 32.11
C SER A 164 25.85 11.33 31.94
N SER A 165 26.12 11.93 30.78
CA SER A 165 27.39 12.60 30.52
C SER A 165 27.52 13.88 31.36
N PRO A 166 28.65 14.08 32.05
CA PRO A 166 28.90 15.31 32.79
C PRO A 166 29.13 16.51 31.87
N PHE A 167 29.39 16.26 30.58
CA PHE A 167 29.66 17.32 29.60
C PHE A 167 28.39 17.84 28.93
N THR A 168 27.23 17.18 29.08
CA THR A 168 25.97 17.60 28.52
C THR A 168 25.38 18.76 29.33
N LYS A 169 25.13 19.89 28.69
CA LYS A 169 24.56 21.10 29.32
C LYS A 169 23.11 20.87 29.76
N ALA A 170 22.64 21.62 30.75
CA ALA A 170 21.29 21.50 31.29
C ALA A 170 20.20 21.64 30.21
N ASP A 171 20.29 22.64 29.33
CA ASP A 171 19.33 22.86 28.24
C ASP A 171 19.32 21.71 27.24
N GLU A 172 20.48 21.12 26.97
CA GLU A 172 20.60 19.94 26.08
C GLU A 172 20.00 18.71 26.74
N LYS A 173 20.17 18.53 28.05
CA LYS A 173 19.53 17.43 28.80
C LYS A 173 18.03 17.49 28.73
N LEU A 174 17.42 18.68 28.81
CA LEU A 174 15.97 18.83 28.67
C LEU A 174 15.48 18.43 27.27
N LYS A 175 16.21 18.78 26.22
CA LYS A 175 15.88 18.35 24.84
C LYS A 175 15.97 16.82 24.69
N ILE A 176 17.07 16.25 25.18
CA ILE A 176 17.28 14.79 25.12
C ILE A 176 16.21 14.04 25.89
N GLN A 177 15.77 14.56 27.04
CA GLN A 177 14.67 13.98 27.81
C GLN A 177 13.38 14.00 26.99
N GLY A 178 13.05 15.12 26.33
CA GLY A 178 11.89 15.20 25.45
C GLY A 178 11.95 14.24 24.25
N GLU A 179 13.13 14.03 23.67
CA GLU A 179 13.34 13.01 22.62
C GLU A 179 13.15 11.58 23.16
N LEU A 180 13.65 11.29 24.35
CA LEU A 180 13.47 9.99 25.00
C LEU A 180 11.98 9.72 25.30
N ASP A 181 11.26 10.69 25.83
CA ASP A 181 9.83 10.58 26.09
C ASP A 181 9.04 10.35 24.79
N MET A 182 9.44 10.99 23.68
CA MET A 182 8.87 10.74 22.35
C MET A 182 9.14 9.30 21.90
N VAL A 183 10.35 8.77 22.07
CA VAL A 183 10.69 7.38 21.72
C VAL A 183 9.83 6.39 22.48
N VAL A 184 9.63 6.60 23.79
CA VAL A 184 8.77 5.74 24.62
C VAL A 184 7.32 5.76 24.14
N LYS A 185 6.81 6.95 23.79
CA LYS A 185 5.46 7.08 23.24
C LYS A 185 5.33 6.38 21.88
N LEU A 186 6.29 6.58 20.97
CA LEU A 186 6.30 5.91 19.67
C LEU A 186 6.35 4.38 19.80
N ASP A 187 7.11 3.85 20.76
CA ASP A 187 7.14 2.39 21.04
C ASP A 187 5.75 1.86 21.39
N ALA A 188 5.02 2.54 22.27
CA ALA A 188 3.68 2.15 22.67
C ALA A 188 2.69 2.24 21.48
N ASP A 189 2.74 3.34 20.72
CA ASP A 189 1.88 3.56 19.55
C ASP A 189 2.15 2.51 18.45
N ILE A 190 3.41 2.18 18.18
CA ILE A 190 3.78 1.16 17.19
C ILE A 190 3.32 -0.24 17.62
N LYS A 191 3.46 -0.60 18.90
CA LYS A 191 2.96 -1.88 19.42
C LYS A 191 1.45 -2.01 19.24
N GLY A 192 0.70 -0.95 19.50
CA GLY A 192 -0.74 -0.88 19.23
C GLY A 192 -1.02 -1.06 17.74
N THR A 193 -0.36 -0.27 16.88
CA THR A 193 -0.51 -0.35 15.42
C THR A 193 -0.21 -1.74 14.86
N VAL A 194 0.84 -2.42 15.34
CA VAL A 194 1.17 -3.81 14.95
C VAL A 194 0.05 -4.78 15.32
N GLY A 195 -0.51 -4.63 16.53
CA GLY A 195 -1.62 -5.47 17.01
C GLY A 195 -2.88 -5.30 16.16
N ASP A 196 -3.28 -4.06 15.93
CA ASP A 196 -4.46 -3.70 15.14
C ASP A 196 -4.31 -4.11 13.66
N ALA A 197 -3.14 -3.85 13.07
CA ALA A 197 -2.83 -4.23 11.69
C ALA A 197 -2.88 -5.75 11.50
N LYS A 198 -2.30 -6.54 12.41
CA LYS A 198 -2.39 -8.01 12.37
C LYS A 198 -3.83 -8.49 12.44
N THR A 199 -4.61 -7.96 13.38
CA THR A 199 -6.03 -8.32 13.53
C THR A 199 -6.82 -7.98 12.26
N THR A 200 -6.59 -6.80 11.71
CA THR A 200 -7.22 -6.35 10.46
C THR A 200 -6.86 -7.28 9.31
N VAL A 201 -5.57 -7.52 9.05
CA VAL A 201 -5.11 -8.35 7.93
C VAL A 201 -5.60 -9.79 8.05
N MET A 202 -5.63 -10.35 9.26
CA MET A 202 -6.15 -11.71 9.48
C MET A 202 -7.66 -11.85 9.21
N ALA A 203 -8.44 -10.77 9.32
CA ALA A 203 -9.87 -10.77 8.99
C ALA A 203 -10.15 -10.59 7.48
N LEU A 204 -9.16 -10.17 6.67
CA LEU A 204 -9.37 -9.84 5.25
C LEU A 204 -9.81 -11.02 4.38
N PRO A 205 -9.38 -12.29 4.57
CA PRO A 205 -9.85 -13.39 3.74
C PRO A 205 -11.37 -13.58 3.77
N ALA A 206 -12.00 -13.41 4.95
CA ALA A 206 -13.45 -13.46 5.07
C ALA A 206 -14.11 -12.29 4.32
N LYS A 207 -13.62 -11.08 4.53
CA LYS A 207 -14.10 -9.88 3.81
C LYS A 207 -13.87 -9.98 2.30
N GLY A 208 -12.76 -10.57 1.86
CA GLY A 208 -12.48 -10.82 0.44
C GLY A 208 -13.48 -11.79 -0.19
N THR A 209 -13.89 -12.82 0.55
CA THR A 209 -14.95 -13.74 0.09
C THR A 209 -16.30 -13.02 -0.02
N GLU A 210 -16.66 -12.18 0.94
CA GLU A 210 -17.87 -11.36 0.90
C GLU A 210 -17.83 -10.37 -0.27
N ALA A 211 -16.70 -9.70 -0.49
CA ALA A 211 -16.49 -8.77 -1.60
C ALA A 211 -16.60 -9.47 -2.96
N LEU A 212 -16.04 -10.67 -3.09
CA LEU A 212 -16.16 -11.48 -4.29
C LEU A 212 -17.63 -11.91 -4.55
N ALA A 213 -18.35 -12.31 -3.52
CA ALA A 213 -19.77 -12.61 -3.63
C ALA A 213 -20.59 -11.38 -4.05
N LYS A 214 -20.30 -10.22 -3.48
CA LYS A 214 -20.98 -8.96 -3.79
C LYS A 214 -20.78 -8.57 -5.26
N ILE A 215 -19.56 -8.55 -5.77
CA ILE A 215 -19.26 -8.19 -7.16
C ILE A 215 -19.87 -9.19 -8.13
N THR A 216 -19.84 -10.49 -7.80
CA THR A 216 -20.45 -11.55 -8.62
C THR A 216 -21.97 -11.38 -8.67
N ALA A 217 -22.62 -11.10 -7.54
CA ALA A 217 -24.06 -10.87 -7.49
C ALA A 217 -24.46 -9.63 -8.29
N ALA A 218 -23.71 -8.54 -8.19
CA ALA A 218 -23.96 -7.32 -8.97
C ALA A 218 -23.88 -7.57 -10.48
N PHE A 219 -22.96 -8.43 -10.93
CA PHE A 219 -22.82 -8.77 -12.36
C PHE A 219 -23.78 -9.84 -12.85
N SER A 220 -24.42 -10.59 -11.95
CA SER A 220 -25.43 -11.61 -12.31
C SER A 220 -26.84 -11.05 -12.32
N ALA A 221 -27.10 -9.91 -11.71
CA ALA A 221 -28.43 -9.29 -11.59
C ALA A 221 -28.79 -8.39 -12.79
N GLY A 222 -27.86 -8.07 -13.69
CA GLY A 222 -28.08 -7.30 -14.93
C GLY A 222 -28.26 -8.23 -16.12
#